data_3bb06908754c7356093c579cf7d6233c
#
_entry.id   3bb06908754c7356093c579cf7d6233c
#
_cell.length_a   1.000
_cell.length_b   1.000
_cell.length_c   1.000
_cell.angle_alpha   90.00
_cell.angle_beta   90.00
_cell.angle_gamma   90.00
#
_symmetry.space_group_name_H-M   'P 1'
#
loop_
_entity.id
_entity.type
_entity.pdbx_description
1 polymer ?
#
loop_
_entity_poly.entity_id
_entity_poly.type
_entity_poly.pdbx_seq_one_letter_code
_entity_poly.pdbx_strand_id
1 'polypeptide(L)'
;VAITDHGVMYGALDLYLEAKAAGIKPIIGCEFYVHSGPLDERDAHNNPRYHLILLAKNNTGYMNMVKLASDAACKGFYMKPRINFELLKERHEGLICCSACLGGEVLQHLIKGDYEGAKAVAKRYKDLFGDDYYIELQDHGLEEQKRTNPDLIKIAKELDIKMIITNDSHYLKKEDADWHDTLLCMQTQSMKDEENRFHFPNNEFYVKTVSEMRDAFKWMDSETFDQCVKNTVDIA
;
A
#
# COMPACT_ATOMS: atom_id res chain seq x y z
N VAL A 1 -1.26 -9.69 -12.12
CA VAL A 1 -1.02 -9.83 -10.66
C VAL A 1 0.14 -8.95 -10.25
N ALA A 2 0.05 -8.30 -9.09
CA ALA A 2 1.10 -7.44 -8.54
C ALA A 2 1.74 -8.08 -7.30
N ILE A 3 3.01 -7.75 -7.06
CA ILE A 3 3.71 -7.99 -5.79
C ILE A 3 4.16 -6.65 -5.22
N THR A 4 3.99 -6.48 -3.91
CA THR A 4 4.29 -5.23 -3.19
C THR A 4 4.89 -5.53 -1.81
N ASP A 5 6.00 -6.27 -1.77
CA ASP A 5 6.70 -6.65 -0.53
C ASP A 5 7.03 -5.42 0.33
N HIS A 6 7.00 -5.58 1.65
CA HIS A 6 7.26 -4.51 2.61
C HIS A 6 8.73 -4.05 2.63
N GLY A 7 9.02 -2.92 2.03
CA GLY A 7 10.32 -2.24 2.05
C GLY A 7 11.43 -2.92 1.25
N VAL A 8 11.13 -4.01 0.55
CA VAL A 8 12.09 -4.80 -0.24
C VAL A 8 11.47 -5.23 -1.57
N MET A 9 12.28 -5.79 -2.46
CA MET A 9 11.85 -6.34 -3.76
C MET A 9 12.29 -7.81 -3.93
N TYR A 10 12.34 -8.58 -2.84
CA TYR A 10 12.91 -9.93 -2.87
C TYR A 10 12.10 -10.91 -3.70
N GLY A 11 10.76 -10.81 -3.66
CA GLY A 11 9.86 -11.66 -4.45
C GLY A 11 9.71 -11.26 -5.92
N ALA A 12 10.30 -10.13 -6.36
CA ALA A 12 10.04 -9.56 -7.68
C ALA A 12 10.46 -10.50 -8.84
N LEU A 13 11.63 -11.13 -8.73
CA LEU A 13 12.14 -12.04 -9.78
C LEU A 13 11.31 -13.33 -9.85
N ASP A 14 11.02 -13.92 -8.70
CA ASP A 14 10.25 -15.17 -8.63
C ASP A 14 8.85 -14.95 -9.19
N LEU A 15 8.13 -13.87 -8.76
CA LEU A 15 6.84 -13.53 -9.33
C LEU A 15 6.94 -13.31 -10.84
N TYR A 16 7.96 -12.59 -11.32
CA TYR A 16 8.10 -12.33 -12.75
C TYR A 16 8.21 -13.63 -13.55
N LEU A 17 9.06 -14.56 -13.12
CA LEU A 17 9.28 -15.83 -13.81
C LEU A 17 8.03 -16.71 -13.78
N GLU A 18 7.41 -16.89 -12.63
CA GLU A 18 6.21 -17.72 -12.46
C GLU A 18 4.99 -17.14 -13.19
N ALA A 19 4.76 -15.84 -13.11
CA ALA A 19 3.66 -15.19 -13.81
C ALA A 19 3.85 -15.31 -15.34
N LYS A 20 5.06 -15.10 -15.85
CA LYS A 20 5.38 -15.28 -17.28
C LYS A 20 5.16 -16.72 -17.74
N ALA A 21 5.57 -17.70 -16.95
CA ALA A 21 5.36 -19.12 -17.23
C ALA A 21 3.86 -19.47 -17.27
N ALA A 22 3.05 -18.84 -16.39
CA ALA A 22 1.60 -19.00 -16.34
C ALA A 22 0.82 -18.17 -17.37
N GLY A 23 1.50 -17.37 -18.22
CA GLY A 23 0.84 -16.47 -19.18
C GLY A 23 0.13 -15.28 -18.52
N ILE A 24 0.50 -14.92 -17.28
CA ILE A 24 -0.07 -13.81 -16.52
C ILE A 24 0.89 -12.63 -16.57
N LYS A 25 0.34 -11.40 -16.74
CA LYS A 25 1.17 -10.18 -16.68
C LYS A 25 1.64 -9.90 -15.24
N PRO A 26 2.95 -9.94 -14.95
CA PRO A 26 3.49 -9.52 -13.66
C PRO A 26 3.53 -8.00 -13.57
N ILE A 27 3.15 -7.46 -12.43
CA ILE A 27 3.32 -6.06 -12.06
C ILE A 27 4.27 -6.02 -10.87
N ILE A 28 5.42 -5.40 -11.06
CA ILE A 28 6.44 -5.31 -10.03
C ILE A 28 6.23 -4.04 -9.23
N GLY A 29 6.12 -4.19 -7.94
CA GLY A 29 5.94 -3.10 -6.98
C GLY A 29 6.70 -3.33 -5.69
N CYS A 30 6.54 -2.38 -4.78
CA CYS A 30 7.06 -2.44 -3.42
C CYS A 30 6.19 -1.55 -2.52
N GLU A 31 5.91 -2.00 -1.31
CA GLU A 31 5.32 -1.16 -0.27
C GLU A 31 6.44 -0.51 0.53
N PHE A 32 6.70 0.75 0.21
CA PHE A 32 7.77 1.52 0.87
C PHE A 32 7.32 2.07 2.23
N TYR A 33 8.28 2.22 3.13
CA TYR A 33 8.13 2.98 4.38
C TYR A 33 8.60 4.41 4.15
N VAL A 34 7.68 5.36 4.22
CA VAL A 34 7.98 6.80 4.03
C VAL A 34 8.14 7.47 5.38
N HIS A 35 9.30 8.07 5.59
CA HIS A 35 9.60 8.93 6.74
C HIS A 35 9.35 10.39 6.39
N SER A 36 8.74 11.15 7.30
CA SER A 36 8.41 12.56 7.05
C SER A 36 9.60 13.51 7.20
N GLY A 37 10.68 13.06 7.85
CA GLY A 37 11.90 13.83 8.11
C GLY A 37 13.10 13.42 7.25
N PRO A 38 14.29 13.91 7.62
CA PRO A 38 15.56 13.51 7.01
C PRO A 38 15.85 12.00 7.18
N LEU A 39 16.46 11.37 6.16
CA LEU A 39 16.72 9.92 6.20
C LEU A 39 17.72 9.48 7.27
N ASP A 40 18.55 10.38 7.73
CA ASP A 40 19.53 10.14 8.78
C ASP A 40 18.98 10.33 10.20
N GLU A 41 17.74 10.79 10.35
CA GLU A 41 17.06 10.88 11.64
C GLU A 41 16.91 9.50 12.28
N ARG A 42 17.26 9.39 13.57
CA ARG A 42 17.26 8.12 14.35
C ARG A 42 16.51 8.29 15.68
N ASP A 43 15.44 9.08 15.68
CA ASP A 43 14.61 9.27 16.87
C ASP A 43 13.53 8.17 16.94
N ALA A 44 13.58 7.34 17.99
CA ALA A 44 12.60 6.28 18.21
C ALA A 44 11.20 6.82 18.52
N HIS A 45 11.10 8.03 19.08
CA HIS A 45 9.82 8.66 19.44
C HIS A 45 9.17 9.43 18.28
N ASN A 46 9.98 9.85 17.30
CA ASN A 46 9.53 10.54 16.10
C ASN A 46 9.99 9.80 14.83
N ASN A 47 9.46 8.61 14.63
CA ASN A 47 9.83 7.77 13.48
C ASN A 47 8.58 7.26 12.74
N PRO A 48 7.79 8.16 12.14
CA PRO A 48 6.69 7.73 11.29
C PRO A 48 7.24 6.92 10.10
N ARG A 49 6.57 5.83 9.78
CA ARG A 49 6.89 4.91 8.70
C ARG A 49 5.60 4.65 7.94
N TYR A 50 5.17 5.67 7.20
CA TYR A 50 3.94 5.59 6.43
C TYR A 50 4.11 4.62 5.27
N HIS A 51 3.10 3.81 5.02
CA HIS A 51 3.09 2.91 3.89
C HIS A 51 2.77 3.67 2.60
N LEU A 52 3.46 3.32 1.53
CA LEU A 52 3.24 3.87 0.20
C LEU A 52 3.49 2.77 -0.84
N ILE A 53 2.50 2.49 -1.67
CA ILE A 53 2.65 1.52 -2.75
C ILE A 53 3.22 2.20 -3.98
N LEU A 54 4.31 1.67 -4.50
CA LEU A 54 4.86 2.06 -5.81
C LEU A 54 4.85 0.86 -6.74
N LEU A 55 4.38 1.07 -7.98
CA LEU A 55 4.37 0.06 -9.04
C LEU A 55 5.21 0.56 -10.21
N ALA A 56 5.99 -0.33 -10.83
CA ALA A 56 6.77 0.00 -12.02
C ALA A 56 5.86 0.05 -13.26
N LYS A 57 5.68 1.23 -13.83
CA LYS A 57 4.94 1.46 -15.09
C LYS A 57 5.74 1.03 -16.32
N ASN A 58 7.07 1.12 -16.22
CA ASN A 58 8.02 0.80 -17.30
C ASN A 58 9.42 0.50 -16.71
N ASN A 59 10.40 0.24 -17.59
CA ASN A 59 11.77 -0.05 -17.16
C ASN A 59 12.44 1.10 -16.40
N THR A 60 12.14 2.36 -16.73
CA THR A 60 12.64 3.52 -15.97
C THR A 60 12.11 3.48 -14.53
N GLY A 61 10.81 3.25 -14.36
CA GLY A 61 10.19 3.10 -13.04
C GLY A 61 10.76 1.91 -12.26
N TYR A 62 10.96 0.75 -12.92
CA TYR A 62 11.60 -0.39 -12.28
C TYR A 62 13.02 -0.05 -11.76
N MET A 63 13.85 0.59 -12.58
CA MET A 63 15.19 1.00 -12.15
C MET A 63 15.18 2.06 -11.06
N ASN A 64 14.21 2.98 -11.09
CA ASN A 64 14.03 3.97 -10.03
C ASN A 64 13.59 3.29 -8.72
N MET A 65 12.69 2.30 -8.79
CA MET A 65 12.26 1.51 -7.62
C MET A 65 13.42 0.72 -7.01
N VAL A 66 14.28 0.08 -7.83
CA VAL A 66 15.50 -0.60 -7.36
C VAL A 66 16.43 0.36 -6.63
N LYS A 67 16.61 1.59 -7.16
CA LYS A 67 17.43 2.62 -6.51
C LYS A 67 16.79 3.11 -5.20
N LEU A 68 15.46 3.31 -5.17
CA LEU A 68 14.74 3.67 -3.95
C LEU A 68 14.90 2.61 -2.86
N ALA A 69 14.72 1.32 -3.19
CA ALA A 69 14.89 0.22 -2.26
C ALA A 69 16.35 0.11 -1.74
N SER A 70 17.34 0.33 -2.63
CA SER A 70 18.75 0.35 -2.27
C SER A 70 19.09 1.53 -1.35
N ASP A 71 18.62 2.73 -1.66
CA ASP A 71 18.83 3.92 -0.82
C ASP A 71 18.10 3.77 0.54
N ALA A 72 16.90 3.17 0.56
CA ALA A 72 16.18 2.86 1.79
C ALA A 72 16.99 1.93 2.72
N ALA A 73 17.60 0.90 2.14
CA ALA A 73 18.41 -0.07 2.89
C ALA A 73 19.76 0.53 3.34
N CYS A 74 20.46 1.27 2.46
CA CYS A 74 21.82 1.74 2.72
C CYS A 74 21.89 3.06 3.48
N LYS A 75 20.92 3.97 3.24
CA LYS A 75 20.94 5.34 3.80
C LYS A 75 19.82 5.57 4.80
N GLY A 76 18.62 5.04 4.50
CA GLY A 76 17.39 5.29 5.25
C GLY A 76 17.08 4.27 6.35
N PHE A 77 17.91 3.24 6.52
CA PHE A 77 17.59 2.16 7.45
C PHE A 77 17.62 2.62 8.91
N TYR A 78 16.44 2.57 9.53
CA TYR A 78 16.28 2.67 10.99
C TYR A 78 15.05 1.87 11.40
N MET A 79 15.28 0.70 12.00
CA MET A 79 14.27 -0.34 12.31
C MET A 79 13.62 -0.95 11.05
N LYS A 80 13.40 -0.16 10.02
CA LYS A 80 12.89 -0.53 8.68
C LYS A 80 13.66 0.27 7.62
N PRO A 81 13.74 -0.24 6.36
CA PRO A 81 14.27 0.54 5.24
C PRO A 81 13.29 1.66 4.89
N ARG A 82 13.71 2.92 5.01
CA ARG A 82 12.86 4.08 4.81
C ARG A 82 13.31 4.91 3.62
N ILE A 83 12.36 5.47 2.90
CA ILE A 83 12.56 6.58 1.98
C ILE A 83 11.92 7.85 2.56
N ASN A 84 12.18 9.00 1.97
CA ASN A 84 11.45 10.23 2.25
C ASN A 84 10.93 10.87 0.96
N PHE A 85 10.14 11.93 1.10
CA PHE A 85 9.52 12.58 -0.04
C PHE A 85 10.55 13.24 -0.99
N GLU A 86 11.69 13.71 -0.48
CA GLU A 86 12.75 14.30 -1.30
C GLU A 86 13.37 13.25 -2.23
N LEU A 87 13.70 12.08 -1.68
CA LEU A 87 14.23 10.97 -2.49
C LEU A 87 13.21 10.48 -3.52
N LEU A 88 11.91 10.49 -3.15
CA LEU A 88 10.84 10.14 -4.05
C LEU A 88 10.73 11.14 -5.22
N LYS A 89 10.86 12.44 -4.97
CA LYS A 89 10.89 13.47 -6.03
C LYS A 89 12.00 13.24 -7.05
N GLU A 90 13.15 12.78 -6.61
CA GLU A 90 14.28 12.49 -7.51
C GLU A 90 14.07 11.26 -8.40
N ARG A 91 13.16 10.34 -8.00
CA ARG A 91 13.06 9.00 -8.60
C ARG A 91 11.63 8.56 -8.91
N HIS A 92 10.69 9.49 -9.05
CA HIS A 92 9.28 9.17 -9.29
C HIS A 92 8.97 8.77 -10.73
N GLU A 93 9.84 9.13 -11.68
CA GLU A 93 9.59 8.90 -13.11
C GLU A 93 9.37 7.43 -13.43
N GLY A 94 8.29 7.14 -14.16
CA GLY A 94 7.92 5.79 -14.57
C GLY A 94 7.32 4.94 -13.45
N LEU A 95 6.93 5.54 -12.34
CA LEU A 95 6.25 4.88 -11.24
C LEU A 95 4.76 5.28 -11.19
N ILE A 96 3.92 4.34 -10.80
CA ILE A 96 2.56 4.55 -10.33
C ILE A 96 2.60 4.53 -8.81
N CYS A 97 1.90 5.46 -8.18
CA CYS A 97 1.85 5.61 -6.73
C CYS A 97 0.43 5.40 -6.22
N CYS A 98 0.26 4.60 -5.17
CA CYS A 98 -1.02 4.39 -4.53
C CYS A 98 -0.93 4.68 -3.02
N SER A 99 -2.04 5.15 -2.43
CA SER A 99 -2.05 5.68 -1.05
C SER A 99 -1.87 4.64 0.06
N ALA A 100 -1.80 3.36 -0.30
CA ALA A 100 -1.65 2.22 0.59
C ALA A 100 -2.83 2.00 1.56
N CYS A 101 -2.58 1.23 2.63
CA CYS A 101 -3.53 0.76 3.63
C CYS A 101 -3.71 1.78 4.79
N LEU A 102 -4.28 1.34 5.92
CA LEU A 102 -4.39 2.15 7.15
C LEU A 102 -3.04 2.74 7.62
N GLY A 103 -1.91 2.10 7.27
CA GLY A 103 -0.57 2.62 7.53
C GLY A 103 -0.14 3.76 6.62
N GLY A 104 -0.90 4.09 5.57
CA GLY A 104 -0.61 5.18 4.64
C GLY A 104 -0.74 6.56 5.27
N GLU A 105 0.04 7.53 4.79
CA GLU A 105 0.11 8.87 5.38
C GLU A 105 -1.25 9.59 5.33
N VAL A 106 -1.98 9.49 4.21
CA VAL A 106 -3.32 10.09 4.05
C VAL A 106 -4.28 9.53 5.10
N LEU A 107 -4.32 8.19 5.24
CA LEU A 107 -5.20 7.52 6.20
C LEU A 107 -4.81 7.80 7.66
N GLN A 108 -3.52 7.94 7.97
CA GLN A 108 -3.06 8.27 9.31
C GLN A 108 -3.50 9.67 9.75
N HIS A 109 -3.62 10.64 8.84
CA HIS A 109 -4.25 11.93 9.13
C HIS A 109 -5.77 11.79 9.37
N LEU A 110 -6.48 11.04 8.53
CA LEU A 110 -7.92 10.82 8.70
C LEU A 110 -8.26 10.08 10.00
N ILE A 111 -7.46 9.08 10.40
CA ILE A 111 -7.63 8.35 11.67
C ILE A 111 -7.56 9.31 12.86
N LYS A 112 -6.70 10.32 12.78
CA LYS A 112 -6.54 11.38 13.81
C LYS A 112 -7.60 12.50 13.70
N GLY A 113 -8.50 12.44 12.70
CA GLY A 113 -9.51 13.47 12.46
C GLY A 113 -8.98 14.72 11.75
N ASP A 114 -7.79 14.65 11.17
CA ASP A 114 -7.14 15.75 10.42
C ASP A 114 -7.44 15.64 8.94
N TYR A 115 -8.63 16.06 8.52
CA TYR A 115 -9.07 16.03 7.12
C TYR A 115 -8.20 16.92 6.22
N GLU A 116 -7.88 18.15 6.66
CA GLU A 116 -7.10 19.09 5.86
C GLU A 116 -5.64 18.61 5.69
N GLY A 117 -5.04 18.01 6.73
CA GLY A 117 -3.74 17.36 6.64
C GLY A 117 -3.76 16.19 5.65
N ALA A 118 -4.77 15.33 5.71
CA ALA A 118 -4.95 14.22 4.76
C ALA A 118 -5.05 14.72 3.31
N LYS A 119 -5.86 15.76 3.08
CA LYS A 119 -6.03 16.40 1.77
C LYS A 119 -4.74 17.04 1.27
N ALA A 120 -4.00 17.71 2.13
CA ALA A 120 -2.70 18.31 1.77
C ALA A 120 -1.67 17.26 1.37
N VAL A 121 -1.64 16.11 2.08
CA VAL A 121 -0.79 14.96 1.74
C VAL A 121 -1.19 14.37 0.38
N ALA A 122 -2.49 14.09 0.17
CA ALA A 122 -2.99 13.57 -1.10
C ALA A 122 -2.66 14.51 -2.27
N LYS A 123 -2.83 15.83 -2.06
CA LYS A 123 -2.45 16.84 -3.05
C LYS A 123 -0.96 16.81 -3.36
N ARG A 124 -0.10 16.69 -2.37
CA ARG A 124 1.36 16.62 -2.54
C ARG A 124 1.77 15.43 -3.43
N TYR A 125 1.16 14.26 -3.25
CA TYR A 125 1.39 13.10 -4.11
C TYR A 125 0.78 13.28 -5.50
N LYS A 126 -0.42 13.86 -5.62
CA LYS A 126 -1.03 14.21 -6.92
C LYS A 126 -0.18 15.20 -7.71
N ASP A 127 0.37 16.21 -7.05
CA ASP A 127 1.25 17.21 -7.69
C ASP A 127 2.55 16.56 -8.23
N LEU A 128 3.04 15.48 -7.59
CA LEU A 128 4.25 14.79 -8.02
C LEU A 128 4.00 13.74 -9.11
N PHE A 129 2.95 12.91 -8.96
CA PHE A 129 2.68 11.78 -9.84
C PHE A 129 1.63 12.07 -10.92
N GLY A 130 0.91 13.18 -10.83
CA GLY A 130 -0.16 13.52 -11.77
C GLY A 130 -1.24 12.43 -11.81
N ASP A 131 -1.54 11.94 -13.02
CA ASP A 131 -2.55 10.90 -13.23
C ASP A 131 -2.11 9.48 -12.87
N ASP A 132 -0.85 9.30 -12.49
CA ASP A 132 -0.29 8.06 -11.97
C ASP A 132 -0.38 7.98 -10.43
N TYR A 133 -1.07 8.91 -9.76
CA TYR A 133 -1.43 8.81 -8.34
C TYR A 133 -2.85 8.31 -8.15
N TYR A 134 -3.03 7.32 -7.25
CA TYR A 134 -4.32 6.70 -6.95
C TYR A 134 -4.58 6.68 -5.44
N ILE A 135 -5.83 6.97 -5.06
CA ILE A 135 -6.33 6.70 -3.71
C ILE A 135 -6.81 5.24 -3.65
N GLU A 136 -6.30 4.48 -2.70
CA GLU A 136 -6.74 3.12 -2.42
C GLU A 136 -7.89 3.10 -1.43
N LEU A 137 -8.94 2.36 -1.78
CA LEU A 137 -10.05 2.04 -0.87
C LEU A 137 -9.94 0.56 -0.50
N GLN A 138 -9.98 0.28 0.79
CA GLN A 138 -9.92 -1.06 1.35
C GLN A 138 -11.07 -1.26 2.34
N ASP A 139 -11.64 -2.46 2.38
CA ASP A 139 -12.63 -2.83 3.38
C ASP A 139 -12.43 -4.28 3.85
N HIS A 140 -11.85 -4.43 5.04
CA HIS A 140 -11.71 -5.68 5.75
C HIS A 140 -12.70 -5.80 6.93
N GLY A 141 -13.73 -4.93 6.95
CA GLY A 141 -14.69 -4.85 8.05
C GLY A 141 -14.20 -4.05 9.27
N LEU A 142 -13.09 -3.32 9.15
CA LEU A 142 -12.50 -2.54 10.24
C LEU A 142 -13.23 -1.22 10.44
N GLU A 143 -13.43 -0.81 11.68
CA GLU A 143 -14.14 0.43 12.00
C GLU A 143 -13.39 1.68 11.50
N GLU A 144 -12.07 1.66 11.53
CA GLU A 144 -11.23 2.73 10.98
C GLU A 144 -11.47 2.91 9.47
N GLN A 145 -11.55 1.81 8.71
CA GLN A 145 -11.82 1.86 7.26
C GLN A 145 -13.23 2.38 6.99
N LYS A 146 -14.23 1.89 7.71
CA LYS A 146 -15.61 2.38 7.57
C LYS A 146 -15.73 3.87 7.83
N ARG A 147 -15.00 4.36 8.84
CA ARG A 147 -15.00 5.79 9.21
C ARG A 147 -14.26 6.65 8.18
N THR A 148 -13.14 6.18 7.64
CA THR A 148 -12.25 7.00 6.80
C THR A 148 -12.55 6.90 5.29
N ASN A 149 -13.12 5.80 4.81
CA ASN A 149 -13.44 5.63 3.39
C ASN A 149 -14.30 6.76 2.79
N PRO A 150 -15.35 7.28 3.46
CA PRO A 150 -16.12 8.42 2.93
C PRO A 150 -15.26 9.67 2.71
N ASP A 151 -14.34 9.95 3.63
CA ASP A 151 -13.43 11.10 3.53
C ASP A 151 -12.37 10.88 2.42
N LEU A 152 -11.87 9.66 2.24
CA LEU A 152 -10.99 9.32 1.11
C LEU A 152 -11.67 9.56 -0.24
N ILE A 153 -12.93 9.11 -0.40
CA ILE A 153 -13.72 9.34 -1.61
C ILE A 153 -13.93 10.84 -1.86
N LYS A 154 -14.20 11.59 -0.79
CA LYS A 154 -14.37 13.04 -0.86
C LYS A 154 -13.07 13.75 -1.30
N ILE A 155 -11.93 13.41 -0.69
CA ILE A 155 -10.61 13.94 -1.07
C ILE A 155 -10.30 13.59 -2.52
N ALA A 156 -10.52 12.35 -2.95
CA ALA A 156 -10.29 11.92 -4.32
C ALA A 156 -11.10 12.76 -5.34
N LYS A 157 -12.38 12.99 -5.05
CA LYS A 157 -13.26 13.83 -5.90
C LYS A 157 -12.83 15.30 -5.91
N GLU A 158 -12.46 15.87 -4.75
CA GLU A 158 -12.05 17.28 -4.64
C GLU A 158 -10.72 17.58 -5.35
N LEU A 159 -9.82 16.58 -5.43
CA LEU A 159 -8.49 16.72 -6.04
C LEU A 159 -8.37 16.07 -7.42
N ASP A 160 -9.47 15.56 -7.98
CA ASP A 160 -9.49 14.82 -9.25
C ASP A 160 -8.44 13.68 -9.26
N ILE A 161 -8.47 12.86 -8.21
CA ILE A 161 -7.61 11.70 -8.07
C ILE A 161 -8.43 10.43 -8.37
N LYS A 162 -7.90 9.56 -9.22
CA LYS A 162 -8.51 8.26 -9.47
C LYS A 162 -8.48 7.38 -8.23
N MET A 163 -9.53 6.59 -8.04
CA MET A 163 -9.62 5.63 -6.93
C MET A 163 -9.48 4.20 -7.45
N ILE A 164 -8.88 3.34 -6.66
CA ILE A 164 -8.82 1.89 -6.88
C ILE A 164 -9.32 1.16 -5.64
N ILE A 165 -9.74 -0.09 -5.84
CA ILE A 165 -10.10 -1.00 -4.75
C ILE A 165 -9.03 -2.07 -4.65
N THR A 166 -8.45 -2.24 -3.46
CA THR A 166 -7.43 -3.25 -3.16
C THR A 166 -7.80 -4.03 -1.91
N ASN A 167 -7.16 -5.17 -1.68
CA ASN A 167 -7.42 -6.01 -0.50
C ASN A 167 -6.21 -6.21 0.40
N ASP A 168 -5.09 -5.55 0.12
CA ASP A 168 -3.86 -5.70 0.95
C ASP A 168 -3.60 -7.18 1.31
N SER A 169 -3.57 -8.03 0.26
CA SER A 169 -3.58 -9.48 0.44
C SER A 169 -2.25 -9.98 0.98
N HIS A 170 -2.30 -10.72 2.10
CA HIS A 170 -1.13 -11.28 2.78
C HIS A 170 -1.05 -12.80 2.66
N TYR A 171 -2.10 -13.44 2.18
CA TYR A 171 -2.18 -14.89 1.94
C TYR A 171 -3.19 -15.19 0.82
N LEU A 172 -3.12 -16.42 0.28
CA LEU A 172 -3.89 -16.77 -0.92
C LEU A 172 -5.36 -17.06 -0.62
N LYS A 173 -5.64 -17.86 0.40
CA LYS A 173 -6.99 -18.32 0.73
C LYS A 173 -7.36 -17.90 2.15
N LYS A 174 -8.65 -17.76 2.41
CA LYS A 174 -9.18 -17.36 3.72
C LYS A 174 -8.73 -18.27 4.87
N GLU A 175 -8.63 -19.58 4.62
CA GLU A 175 -8.15 -20.56 5.57
C GLU A 175 -6.65 -20.45 5.88
N ASP A 176 -5.86 -19.79 5.04
CA ASP A 176 -4.42 -19.61 5.25
C ASP A 176 -4.09 -18.58 6.35
N ALA A 177 -5.10 -17.88 6.88
CA ALA A 177 -4.93 -16.89 7.94
C ALA A 177 -4.19 -17.43 9.18
N ASP A 178 -4.45 -18.69 9.55
CA ASP A 178 -3.80 -19.33 10.70
C ASP A 178 -2.31 -19.61 10.46
N TRP A 179 -1.95 -20.00 9.23
CA TRP A 179 -0.55 -20.15 8.81
C TRP A 179 0.17 -18.81 8.79
N HIS A 180 -0.47 -17.79 8.25
CA HIS A 180 0.06 -16.42 8.24
C HIS A 180 0.30 -15.91 9.67
N ASP A 181 -0.63 -16.12 10.61
CA ASP A 181 -0.49 -15.75 12.01
C ASP A 181 0.72 -16.46 12.67
N THR A 182 0.98 -17.72 12.30
CA THR A 182 2.18 -18.45 12.76
C THR A 182 3.47 -17.79 12.23
N LEU A 183 3.49 -17.36 10.95
CA LEU A 183 4.63 -16.66 10.37
C LEU A 183 4.87 -15.31 11.05
N LEU A 184 3.80 -14.58 11.41
CA LEU A 184 3.91 -13.34 12.18
C LEU A 184 4.53 -13.58 13.55
N CYS A 185 4.15 -14.64 14.25
CA CYS A 185 4.78 -15.02 15.53
C CYS A 185 6.29 -15.25 15.37
N MET A 186 6.71 -15.96 14.32
CA MET A 186 8.13 -16.17 14.03
C MET A 186 8.86 -14.85 13.74
N GLN A 187 8.24 -13.97 12.95
CA GLN A 187 8.82 -12.68 12.58
C GLN A 187 8.95 -11.71 13.76
N THR A 188 7.96 -11.72 14.67
CA THR A 188 7.90 -10.83 15.82
C THR A 188 8.53 -11.42 17.08
N GLN A 189 9.02 -12.67 17.01
CA GLN A 189 9.57 -13.43 18.13
C GLN A 189 8.60 -13.53 19.31
N SER A 190 7.32 -13.75 19.01
CA SER A 190 6.24 -13.90 19.99
C SER A 190 5.65 -15.31 19.92
N MET A 191 4.97 -15.73 20.98
CA MET A 191 4.22 -16.99 21.03
C MET A 191 2.76 -16.74 20.64
N LYS A 192 2.10 -17.75 20.06
CA LYS A 192 0.74 -17.62 19.54
C LYS A 192 -0.32 -17.36 20.63
N ASP A 193 -0.05 -17.76 21.87
CA ASP A 193 -0.88 -17.58 23.06
C ASP A 193 -0.59 -16.28 23.84
N GLU A 194 0.36 -15.45 23.40
CA GLU A 194 0.59 -14.13 24.02
C GLU A 194 -0.53 -13.15 23.69
N GLU A 195 -1.11 -12.51 24.72
CA GLU A 195 -2.28 -11.61 24.59
C GLU A 195 -1.97 -10.31 23.81
N ASN A 196 -0.77 -9.74 23.96
CA ASN A 196 -0.41 -8.42 23.43
C ASN A 196 0.53 -8.48 22.22
N ARG A 197 0.53 -9.58 21.47
CA ARG A 197 1.32 -9.71 20.25
C ARG A 197 0.68 -9.00 19.05
N PHE A 198 1.48 -8.71 18.04
CA PHE A 198 0.95 -8.28 16.76
C PHE A 198 0.25 -9.44 16.04
N HIS A 199 -0.98 -9.23 15.61
CA HIS A 199 -1.75 -10.15 14.77
C HIS A 199 -2.73 -9.37 13.89
N PHE A 200 -3.19 -9.97 12.80
CA PHE A 200 -4.25 -9.38 11.99
C PHE A 200 -5.61 -9.50 12.73
N PRO A 201 -6.47 -8.48 12.61
CA PRO A 201 -7.71 -8.43 13.40
C PRO A 201 -8.76 -9.46 12.95
N ASN A 202 -8.63 -9.97 11.72
CA ASN A 202 -9.52 -10.97 11.13
C ASN A 202 -8.85 -11.69 9.96
N ASN A 203 -9.58 -12.55 9.23
CA ASN A 203 -9.10 -13.36 8.13
C ASN A 203 -9.49 -12.83 6.73
N GLU A 204 -9.68 -11.52 6.59
CA GLU A 204 -10.15 -10.91 5.33
C GLU A 204 -9.01 -10.50 4.37
N PHE A 205 -7.74 -10.74 4.71
CA PHE A 205 -6.56 -10.33 3.94
C PHE A 205 -6.09 -11.38 2.93
N TYR A 206 -7.02 -12.10 2.31
CA TYR A 206 -6.73 -13.11 1.28
C TYR A 206 -6.98 -12.55 -0.14
N VAL A 207 -6.53 -13.29 -1.16
CA VAL A 207 -6.78 -12.92 -2.56
C VAL A 207 -8.25 -13.15 -2.89
N LYS A 208 -9.06 -12.09 -2.87
CA LYS A 208 -10.49 -12.11 -3.13
C LYS A 208 -10.80 -12.11 -4.62
N THR A 209 -11.87 -12.81 -4.97
CA THR A 209 -12.52 -12.68 -6.29
C THR A 209 -13.23 -11.33 -6.41
N VAL A 210 -13.56 -10.92 -7.64
CA VAL A 210 -14.34 -9.67 -7.88
C VAL A 210 -15.68 -9.69 -7.15
N SER A 211 -16.33 -10.86 -7.05
CA SER A 211 -17.60 -11.01 -6.32
C SER A 211 -17.41 -10.75 -4.82
N GLU A 212 -16.39 -11.35 -4.21
CA GLU A 212 -16.05 -11.15 -2.80
C GLU A 212 -15.64 -9.70 -2.50
N MET A 213 -14.92 -9.05 -3.43
CA MET A 213 -14.62 -7.63 -3.32
C MET A 213 -15.90 -6.78 -3.38
N ARG A 214 -16.84 -7.10 -4.29
CA ARG A 214 -18.13 -6.40 -4.38
C ARG A 214 -18.95 -6.56 -3.09
N ASP A 215 -18.92 -7.74 -2.49
CA ASP A 215 -19.62 -8.01 -1.22
C ASP A 215 -19.00 -7.20 -0.05
N ALA A 216 -17.69 -7.05 -0.01
CA ALA A 216 -17.01 -6.21 0.98
C ALA A 216 -17.40 -4.73 0.81
N PHE A 217 -17.56 -4.26 -0.42
CA PHE A 217 -17.91 -2.87 -0.76
C PHE A 217 -19.40 -2.62 -1.04
N LYS A 218 -20.30 -3.48 -0.55
CA LYS A 218 -21.76 -3.35 -0.79
C LYS A 218 -22.39 -2.03 -0.28
N TRP A 219 -21.68 -1.29 0.57
CA TRP A 219 -22.06 0.05 1.01
C TRP A 219 -21.79 1.14 -0.01
N MET A 220 -20.92 0.88 -0.99
CA MET A 220 -20.57 1.80 -2.09
C MET A 220 -21.58 1.67 -3.23
N ASP A 221 -21.91 2.77 -3.89
CA ASP A 221 -22.72 2.71 -5.11
C ASP A 221 -21.97 1.96 -6.24
N SER A 222 -22.75 1.29 -7.11
CA SER A 222 -22.20 0.41 -8.15
C SER A 222 -21.36 1.18 -9.17
N GLU A 223 -21.69 2.42 -9.50
CA GLU A 223 -20.96 3.22 -10.48
C GLU A 223 -19.55 3.54 -9.97
N THR A 224 -19.44 4.01 -8.73
CA THR A 224 -18.15 4.27 -8.09
C THR A 224 -17.31 2.99 -7.96
N PHE A 225 -17.93 1.87 -7.56
CA PHE A 225 -17.25 0.58 -7.47
C PHE A 225 -16.70 0.14 -8.83
N ASP A 226 -17.53 0.14 -9.86
CA ASP A 226 -17.16 -0.29 -11.22
C ASP A 226 -16.06 0.60 -11.81
N GLN A 227 -16.09 1.91 -11.53
CA GLN A 227 -15.01 2.81 -11.93
C GLN A 227 -13.69 2.49 -11.21
N CYS A 228 -13.73 2.17 -9.93
CA CYS A 228 -12.54 1.75 -9.18
C CYS A 228 -11.96 0.44 -9.72
N VAL A 229 -12.79 -0.55 -10.01
CA VAL A 229 -12.37 -1.81 -10.65
C VAL A 229 -11.76 -1.55 -12.02
N LYS A 230 -12.37 -0.68 -12.84
CA LYS A 230 -11.81 -0.29 -14.13
C LYS A 230 -10.44 0.36 -13.99
N ASN A 231 -10.29 1.29 -13.06
CA ASN A 231 -8.98 1.93 -12.78
C ASN A 231 -7.91 0.91 -12.37
N THR A 232 -8.29 -0.13 -11.62
CA THR A 232 -7.38 -1.24 -11.27
C THR A 232 -6.91 -2.01 -12.52
N VAL A 233 -7.81 -2.22 -13.49
CA VAL A 233 -7.46 -2.84 -14.78
C VAL A 233 -6.61 -1.91 -15.63
N ASP A 234 -6.87 -0.60 -15.60
CA ASP A 234 -6.10 0.41 -16.36
C ASP A 234 -4.63 0.48 -15.85
N ILE A 235 -4.38 0.23 -14.57
CA ILE A 235 -3.02 0.08 -14.01
C ILE A 235 -2.34 -1.17 -14.58
N ALA A 236 -3.07 -2.25 -14.78
CA ALA A 236 -2.54 -3.52 -15.25
C ALA A 236 -2.32 -3.54 -16.76
#